data_3c96dabb4a72cd4dd7c794669fec5dbc
#
_entry.id   3c96dabb4a72cd4dd7c794669fec5dbc
#
_cell.length_a   1.000
_cell.length_b   1.000
_cell.length_c   1.000
_cell.angle_alpha   90.00
_cell.angle_beta   90.00
_cell.angle_gamma   90.00
#
_symmetry.space_group_name_H-M   'P 1'
#
loop_
_entity.id
_entity.type
_entity.pdbx_description
1 polymer ?
#
loop_
_entity_poly.entity_id
_entity_poly.type
_entity_poly.pdbx_seq_one_letter_code
_entity_poly.pdbx_strand_id
1 'polypeptide(L)'
;MHLPQAVDRAIGKQSLALLRSHWLAPSTLPEARRAELQKRFHDFVIRTGDPDALQLAFYQSKALGANAFSLGGGTIVMTDAMVRALPDDDAFLAVAAHEMGHQRYRHMLRMVLRGSGVALVASVLIGDVSGSTLATAVPVFLLNAHYSRGFEQQADSFAFAALERAGISPTAFVRAMRALEKAHPELHDDASVRYLSTHPVTEERIVRAQAAAQQFERQRLAGKNTSSLARDSHLPHQN
;
A
#
# COMPACT_ATOMS: atom_id res chain seq x y z
N MET A 1 13.06 15.66 13.87
CA MET A 1 13.61 16.35 12.69
C MET A 1 12.56 16.22 11.57
N HIS A 2 11.97 17.34 11.14
CA HIS A 2 10.99 17.37 10.05
C HIS A 2 11.70 17.73 8.75
N LEU A 3 12.02 16.74 7.92
CA LEU A 3 12.50 17.00 6.58
C LEU A 3 11.32 17.46 5.68
N PRO A 4 11.54 18.46 4.81
CA PRO A 4 10.52 18.94 3.89
C PRO A 4 9.97 17.81 2.99
N GLN A 5 8.71 17.88 2.58
CA GLN A 5 8.12 16.93 1.64
C GLN A 5 8.84 16.89 0.27
N ALA A 6 9.53 17.98 -0.08
CA ALA A 6 10.36 18.02 -1.29
C ALA A 6 11.46 16.95 -1.30
N VAL A 7 12.02 16.60 -0.13
CA VAL A 7 13.03 15.55 0.03
C VAL A 7 12.42 14.18 -0.30
N ASP A 8 11.23 13.88 0.23
CA ASP A 8 10.53 12.64 -0.09
C ASP A 8 10.26 12.52 -1.58
N ARG A 9 9.79 13.60 -2.21
CA ARG A 9 9.52 13.61 -3.65
C ARG A 9 10.79 13.36 -4.46
N ALA A 10 11.90 13.99 -4.10
CA ALA A 10 13.17 13.79 -4.77
C ALA A 10 13.66 12.35 -4.66
N ILE A 11 13.63 11.78 -3.44
CA ILE A 11 14.01 10.37 -3.19
C ILE A 11 13.10 9.44 -3.98
N GLY A 12 11.78 9.63 -3.92
CA GLY A 12 10.82 8.77 -4.63
C GLY A 12 11.02 8.80 -6.15
N LYS A 13 11.22 9.99 -6.74
CA LYS A 13 11.45 10.14 -8.17
C LYS A 13 12.74 9.44 -8.62
N GLN A 14 13.82 9.62 -7.87
CA GLN A 14 15.09 8.97 -8.18
C GLN A 14 15.02 7.45 -8.00
N SER A 15 14.40 6.98 -6.91
CA SER A 15 14.19 5.56 -6.67
C SER A 15 13.40 4.91 -7.81
N LEU A 16 12.32 5.55 -8.28
CA LEU A 16 11.54 5.04 -9.39
C LEU A 16 12.36 4.99 -10.69
N ALA A 17 13.15 6.03 -10.98
CA ALA A 17 14.00 6.06 -12.16
C ALA A 17 15.02 4.89 -12.14
N LEU A 18 15.65 4.64 -11.01
CA LEU A 18 16.60 3.53 -10.83
C LEU A 18 15.93 2.16 -10.94
N LEU A 19 14.74 2.00 -10.32
CA LEU A 19 13.99 0.75 -10.44
C LEU A 19 13.59 0.48 -11.90
N ARG A 20 13.18 1.51 -12.64
CA ARG A 20 12.83 1.39 -14.06
C ARG A 20 14.03 1.05 -14.97
N SER A 21 15.21 1.47 -14.62
CA SER A 21 16.40 1.18 -15.44
C SER A 21 16.90 -0.25 -15.30
N HIS A 22 16.54 -0.96 -14.20
CA HIS A 22 17.12 -2.27 -13.91
C HIS A 22 16.09 -3.38 -13.68
N TRP A 23 14.90 -3.06 -13.10
CA TRP A 23 14.02 -4.09 -12.55
C TRP A 23 12.54 -3.95 -12.92
N LEU A 24 12.12 -2.78 -13.38
CA LEU A 24 10.74 -2.53 -13.77
C LEU A 24 10.64 -2.35 -15.29
N ALA A 25 9.85 -3.18 -15.93
CA ALA A 25 9.45 -3.04 -17.31
C ALA A 25 8.02 -2.46 -17.40
N PRO A 26 7.61 -1.91 -18.55
CA PRO A 26 6.21 -1.51 -18.74
C PRO A 26 5.25 -2.63 -18.40
N SER A 27 4.12 -2.28 -17.77
CA SER A 27 3.08 -3.23 -17.40
C SER A 27 2.52 -3.97 -18.61
N THR A 28 2.27 -5.26 -18.46
CA THR A 28 1.60 -6.12 -19.44
C THR A 28 0.13 -6.37 -19.12
N LEU A 29 -0.40 -5.76 -18.06
CA LEU A 29 -1.85 -5.78 -17.81
C LEU A 29 -2.58 -5.07 -18.96
N PRO A 30 -3.77 -5.56 -19.37
CA PRO A 30 -4.61 -4.87 -20.33
C PRO A 30 -4.83 -3.41 -19.92
N GLU A 31 -4.79 -2.50 -20.89
CA GLU A 31 -4.95 -1.05 -20.63
C GLU A 31 -6.26 -0.75 -19.91
N ALA A 32 -7.36 -1.38 -20.34
CA ALA A 32 -8.66 -1.24 -19.70
C ALA A 32 -8.62 -1.64 -18.20
N ARG A 33 -7.89 -2.73 -17.87
CA ARG A 33 -7.74 -3.18 -16.47
C ARG A 33 -6.93 -2.19 -15.64
N ARG A 34 -5.85 -1.64 -16.20
CA ARG A 34 -5.04 -0.61 -15.52
C ARG A 34 -5.87 0.65 -15.25
N ALA A 35 -6.60 1.11 -16.25
CA ALA A 35 -7.48 2.28 -16.12
C ALA A 35 -8.59 2.06 -15.08
N GLU A 36 -9.20 0.87 -15.07
CA GLU A 36 -10.19 0.49 -14.05
C GLU A 36 -9.60 0.54 -12.65
N LEU A 37 -8.45 -0.10 -12.42
CA LEU A 37 -7.81 -0.14 -11.11
C LEU A 37 -7.34 1.26 -10.66
N GLN A 38 -6.81 2.08 -11.57
CA GLN A 38 -6.45 3.46 -11.28
C GLN A 38 -7.67 4.30 -10.89
N LYS A 39 -8.79 4.14 -11.60
CA LYS A 39 -10.05 4.81 -11.23
C LYS A 39 -10.55 4.36 -9.88
N ARG A 40 -10.58 3.04 -9.59
CA ARG A 40 -10.98 2.51 -8.28
C ARG A 40 -10.11 3.05 -7.16
N PHE A 41 -8.81 3.09 -7.37
CA PHE A 41 -7.87 3.67 -6.41
C PHE A 41 -8.10 5.17 -6.20
N HIS A 42 -8.31 5.92 -7.26
CA HIS A 42 -8.63 7.35 -7.18
C HIS A 42 -9.92 7.60 -6.37
N ASP A 43 -11.00 6.89 -6.72
CA ASP A 43 -12.28 6.97 -6.01
C ASP A 43 -12.13 6.57 -4.53
N PHE A 44 -11.28 5.57 -4.24
CA PHE A 44 -10.93 5.15 -2.88
C PHE A 44 -10.22 6.27 -2.11
N VAL A 45 -9.18 6.88 -2.68
CA VAL A 45 -8.44 8.00 -2.05
C VAL A 45 -9.40 9.16 -1.71
N ILE A 46 -10.30 9.53 -2.63
CA ILE A 46 -11.31 10.57 -2.37
C ILE A 46 -12.18 10.21 -1.15
N ARG A 47 -12.65 8.96 -1.07
CA ARG A 47 -13.50 8.51 0.06
C ARG A 47 -12.76 8.48 1.38
N THR A 48 -11.46 8.21 1.36
CA THR A 48 -10.64 8.21 2.59
C THR A 48 -10.41 9.61 3.15
N GLY A 49 -10.61 10.64 2.32
CA GLY A 49 -10.30 12.03 2.69
C GLY A 49 -8.81 12.27 2.87
N ASP A 50 -7.95 11.45 2.26
CA ASP A 50 -6.50 11.65 2.32
C ASP A 50 -6.12 12.86 1.47
N PRO A 51 -5.46 13.88 2.06
CA PRO A 51 -5.09 15.10 1.34
C PRO A 51 -3.89 14.91 0.41
N ASP A 52 -3.18 13.80 0.52
CA ASP A 52 -1.97 13.56 -0.25
C ASP A 52 -2.32 13.21 -1.72
N ALA A 53 -1.62 13.83 -2.66
CA ALA A 53 -1.73 13.49 -4.08
C ALA A 53 -1.03 12.16 -4.34
N LEU A 54 -1.80 11.08 -4.30
CA LEU A 54 -1.30 9.72 -4.49
C LEU A 54 -1.45 9.27 -5.94
N GLN A 55 -0.41 8.64 -6.47
CA GLN A 55 -0.37 8.07 -7.81
C GLN A 55 -0.11 6.57 -7.73
N LEU A 56 -0.91 5.81 -8.44
CA LEU A 56 -0.73 4.37 -8.58
C LEU A 56 -0.12 4.06 -9.95
N ALA A 57 1.03 3.36 -9.94
CA ALA A 57 1.75 2.96 -11.13
C ALA A 57 1.90 1.44 -11.21
N PHE A 58 1.69 0.88 -12.41
CA PHE A 58 1.80 -0.55 -12.67
C PHE A 58 3.05 -0.85 -13.49
N TYR A 59 3.76 -1.91 -13.09
CA TYR A 59 4.95 -2.38 -13.78
C TYR A 59 5.03 -3.91 -13.78
N GLN A 60 5.64 -4.45 -14.82
CA GLN A 60 6.09 -5.83 -14.79
C GLN A 60 7.47 -5.91 -14.15
N SER A 61 7.70 -6.94 -13.34
CA SER A 61 9.03 -7.23 -12.81
C SER A 61 9.18 -8.73 -12.54
N LYS A 62 10.17 -9.35 -13.18
CA LYS A 62 10.55 -10.73 -12.84
C LYS A 62 11.30 -10.80 -11.51
N ALA A 63 12.16 -9.81 -11.26
CA ALA A 63 12.99 -9.78 -10.06
C ALA A 63 12.20 -9.51 -8.76
N LEU A 64 11.08 -8.77 -8.86
CA LEU A 64 10.26 -8.40 -7.71
C LEU A 64 9.05 -9.32 -7.52
N GLY A 65 8.71 -10.17 -8.50
CA GLY A 65 7.54 -11.04 -8.42
C GLY A 65 6.26 -10.27 -8.06
N ALA A 66 5.40 -10.88 -7.26
CA ALA A 66 4.24 -10.21 -6.67
C ALA A 66 4.71 -9.25 -5.57
N ASN A 67 4.66 -7.94 -5.85
CA ASN A 67 5.12 -6.91 -4.93
C ASN A 67 4.32 -5.61 -5.08
N ALA A 68 4.24 -4.87 -3.98
CA ALA A 68 3.74 -3.50 -3.91
C ALA A 68 4.66 -2.72 -2.97
N PHE A 69 4.86 -1.43 -3.25
CA PHE A 69 5.65 -0.58 -2.37
C PHE A 69 5.35 0.90 -2.61
N SER A 70 5.45 1.67 -1.55
CA SER A 70 5.33 3.12 -1.61
C SER A 70 6.71 3.76 -1.77
N LEU A 71 6.83 4.65 -2.76
CA LEU A 71 7.99 5.52 -2.93
C LEU A 71 7.68 6.89 -2.34
N GLY A 72 8.67 7.56 -1.82
CA GLY A 72 8.49 8.93 -1.33
C GLY A 72 7.83 9.84 -2.39
N GLY A 73 7.05 10.82 -1.92
CA GLY A 73 6.38 11.77 -2.81
C GLY A 73 5.05 11.32 -3.41
N GLY A 74 4.43 10.29 -2.86
CA GLY A 74 3.06 9.90 -3.20
C GLY A 74 2.93 8.82 -4.27
N THR A 75 4.02 8.23 -4.76
CA THR A 75 3.96 7.16 -5.75
C THR A 75 3.87 5.79 -5.07
N ILE A 76 2.81 5.04 -5.38
CA ILE A 76 2.65 3.63 -5.05
C ILE A 76 2.88 2.82 -6.32
N VAL A 77 3.79 1.87 -6.27
CA VAL A 77 4.07 0.92 -7.34
C VAL A 77 3.43 -0.41 -7.00
N MET A 78 2.76 -1.02 -7.97
CA MET A 78 2.22 -2.36 -7.86
C MET A 78 2.64 -3.17 -9.07
N THR A 79 3.18 -4.37 -8.84
CA THR A 79 3.58 -5.24 -9.95
C THR A 79 2.37 -5.93 -10.56
N ASP A 80 2.48 -6.27 -11.86
CA ASP A 80 1.46 -7.05 -12.55
C ASP A 80 1.19 -8.40 -11.85
N ALA A 81 2.25 -9.01 -11.32
CA ALA A 81 2.14 -10.25 -10.56
C ALA A 81 1.35 -10.08 -9.26
N MET A 82 1.51 -8.94 -8.57
CA MET A 82 0.71 -8.61 -7.39
C MET A 82 -0.78 -8.52 -7.76
N VAL A 83 -1.11 -7.78 -8.82
CA VAL A 83 -2.50 -7.65 -9.29
C VAL A 83 -3.12 -9.01 -9.60
N ARG A 84 -2.34 -9.94 -10.21
CA ARG A 84 -2.83 -11.29 -10.55
C ARG A 84 -2.95 -12.22 -9.33
N ALA A 85 -2.15 -12.00 -8.30
CA ALA A 85 -2.17 -12.81 -7.07
C ALA A 85 -3.35 -12.47 -6.16
N LEU A 86 -3.90 -11.27 -6.28
CA LEU A 86 -5.00 -10.81 -5.43
C LEU A 86 -6.36 -11.32 -5.93
N PRO A 87 -7.25 -11.77 -5.04
CA PRO A 87 -8.47 -12.47 -5.41
C PRO A 87 -9.56 -11.54 -5.96
N ASP A 88 -9.55 -10.28 -5.58
CA ASP A 88 -10.57 -9.29 -5.95
C ASP A 88 -10.05 -7.85 -5.79
N ASP A 89 -10.84 -6.89 -6.25
CA ASP A 89 -10.49 -5.48 -6.23
C ASP A 89 -10.50 -4.84 -4.84
N ASP A 90 -11.26 -5.37 -3.90
CA ASP A 90 -11.22 -4.91 -2.51
C ASP A 90 -9.91 -5.35 -1.84
N ALA A 91 -9.44 -6.57 -2.13
CA ALA A 91 -8.13 -7.04 -1.69
C ALA A 91 -6.98 -6.21 -2.31
N PHE A 92 -7.12 -5.81 -3.58
CA PHE A 92 -6.21 -4.87 -4.22
C PHE A 92 -6.20 -3.51 -3.51
N LEU A 93 -7.37 -2.95 -3.18
CA LEU A 93 -7.47 -1.70 -2.44
C LEU A 93 -6.92 -1.83 -1.01
N ALA A 94 -7.04 -3.01 -0.37
CA ALA A 94 -6.48 -3.25 0.95
C ALA A 94 -4.93 -3.20 0.94
N VAL A 95 -4.28 -3.80 -0.07
CA VAL A 95 -2.83 -3.68 -0.26
C VAL A 95 -2.44 -2.23 -0.57
N ALA A 96 -3.16 -1.57 -1.49
CA ALA A 96 -2.91 -0.16 -1.81
C ALA A 96 -3.06 0.74 -0.57
N ALA A 97 -4.07 0.52 0.27
CA ALA A 97 -4.29 1.24 1.52
C ALA A 97 -3.15 1.04 2.53
N HIS A 98 -2.58 -0.17 2.59
CA HIS A 98 -1.40 -0.45 3.42
C HIS A 98 -0.19 0.36 2.94
N GLU A 99 0.04 0.41 1.62
CA GLU A 99 1.11 1.23 1.03
C GLU A 99 0.87 2.74 1.25
N MET A 100 -0.40 3.20 1.21
CA MET A 100 -0.75 4.56 1.61
C MET A 100 -0.35 4.84 3.07
N GLY A 101 -0.52 3.86 3.97
CA GLY A 101 -0.07 3.95 5.36
C GLY A 101 1.45 4.15 5.46
N HIS A 102 2.24 3.38 4.71
CA HIS A 102 3.69 3.56 4.64
C HIS A 102 4.08 4.93 4.12
N GLN A 103 3.38 5.42 3.11
CA GLN A 103 3.56 6.77 2.55
C GLN A 103 3.22 7.85 3.60
N ARG A 104 2.05 7.76 4.23
CA ARG A 104 1.54 8.71 5.21
C ARG A 104 2.50 8.91 6.38
N TYR A 105 3.07 7.82 6.88
CA TYR A 105 4.02 7.85 8.00
C TYR A 105 5.48 7.98 7.57
N ARG A 106 5.73 8.15 6.25
CA ARG A 106 7.08 8.32 5.67
C ARG A 106 8.04 7.22 6.10
N HIS A 107 7.56 5.97 6.13
CA HIS A 107 8.33 4.84 6.67
C HIS A 107 9.62 4.61 5.90
N MET A 108 9.60 4.71 4.55
CA MET A 108 10.79 4.60 3.73
C MET A 108 11.86 5.63 4.12
N LEU A 109 11.50 6.91 4.24
CA LEU A 109 12.45 7.94 4.65
C LEU A 109 12.99 7.69 6.08
N ARG A 110 12.12 7.27 6.98
CA ARG A 110 12.53 6.95 8.38
C ARG A 110 13.51 5.79 8.43
N MET A 111 13.36 4.78 7.57
CA MET A 111 14.30 3.66 7.47
C MET A 111 15.64 4.10 6.87
N VAL A 112 15.59 4.88 5.77
CA VAL A 112 16.79 5.44 5.15
C VAL A 112 17.59 6.25 6.17
N LEU A 113 16.94 7.09 6.95
CA LEU A 113 17.60 7.90 7.99
C LEU A 113 18.20 7.06 9.14
N ARG A 114 17.57 5.93 9.49
CA ARG A 114 18.05 5.05 10.56
C ARG A 114 19.23 4.17 10.12
N GLY A 115 19.26 3.77 8.85
CA GLY A 115 20.21 2.81 8.30
C GLY A 115 21.49 3.43 7.72
N SER A 116 22.12 4.41 8.36
CA SER A 116 23.30 5.13 7.84
C SER A 116 23.02 5.98 6.58
N GLY A 117 21.74 6.12 6.22
CA GLY A 117 21.29 6.83 5.02
C GLY A 117 21.33 8.35 5.11
N VAL A 118 21.92 8.93 6.18
CA VAL A 118 22.14 10.39 6.25
C VAL A 118 23.01 10.84 5.08
N ALA A 119 24.04 10.08 4.72
CA ALA A 119 24.88 10.35 3.55
C ALA A 119 24.07 10.24 2.24
N LEU A 120 23.17 9.26 2.13
CA LEU A 120 22.28 9.09 0.98
C LEU A 120 21.33 10.29 0.82
N VAL A 121 20.70 10.72 1.91
CA VAL A 121 19.82 11.90 1.92
C VAL A 121 20.60 13.16 1.60
N ALA A 122 21.82 13.31 2.15
CA ALA A 122 22.69 14.43 1.86
C ALA A 122 23.08 14.49 0.40
N SER A 123 23.46 13.37 -0.23
CA SER A 123 23.79 13.30 -1.66
C SER A 123 22.62 13.71 -2.55
N VAL A 124 21.41 13.26 -2.21
CA VAL A 124 20.17 13.65 -2.91
C VAL A 124 19.91 15.17 -2.80
N LEU A 125 20.16 15.75 -1.63
CA LEU A 125 19.94 17.19 -1.37
C LEU A 125 20.96 18.08 -2.06
N ILE A 126 22.23 17.62 -2.18
CA ILE A 126 23.33 18.37 -2.80
C ILE A 126 23.29 18.21 -4.33
N GLY A 127 22.46 17.31 -4.85
CA GLY A 127 22.39 17.02 -6.30
C GLY A 127 23.57 16.19 -6.81
N ASP A 128 24.47 15.76 -5.94
CA ASP A 128 25.61 14.90 -6.27
C ASP A 128 25.18 13.42 -6.30
N VAL A 129 24.41 13.08 -7.32
CA VAL A 129 23.93 11.70 -7.58
C VAL A 129 24.86 10.96 -8.56
N SER A 130 26.07 11.49 -8.78
CA SER A 130 27.05 10.91 -9.71
C SER A 130 27.66 9.58 -9.26
N GLY A 131 27.34 9.13 -8.05
CA GLY A 131 27.88 7.90 -7.50
C GLY A 131 27.13 6.63 -7.95
N SER A 132 27.81 5.77 -8.70
CA SER A 132 27.39 4.39 -8.97
C SER A 132 26.92 3.62 -7.72
N THR A 133 27.39 4.03 -6.54
CA THR A 133 27.02 3.49 -5.21
C THR A 133 25.58 3.79 -4.83
N LEU A 134 25.02 4.96 -5.18
CA LEU A 134 23.64 5.31 -4.89
C LEU A 134 22.66 4.61 -5.84
N ALA A 135 23.05 4.46 -7.11
CA ALA A 135 22.26 3.76 -8.11
C ALA A 135 22.00 2.30 -7.74
N THR A 136 22.92 1.68 -7.02
CA THR A 136 22.78 0.29 -6.54
C THR A 136 22.22 0.20 -5.12
N ALA A 137 22.54 1.16 -4.25
CA ALA A 137 22.15 1.10 -2.84
C ALA A 137 20.64 1.28 -2.61
N VAL A 138 19.98 2.21 -3.31
CA VAL A 138 18.54 2.48 -3.12
C VAL A 138 17.69 1.28 -3.53
N PRO A 139 17.86 0.68 -4.71
CA PRO A 139 17.12 -0.51 -5.08
C PRO A 139 17.38 -1.70 -4.17
N VAL A 140 18.65 -1.97 -3.83
CA VAL A 140 19.01 -3.04 -2.89
C VAL A 140 18.41 -2.79 -1.51
N PHE A 141 18.40 -1.54 -1.05
CA PHE A 141 17.75 -1.17 0.20
C PHE A 141 16.24 -1.44 0.14
N LEU A 142 15.54 -1.02 -0.92
CA LEU A 142 14.10 -1.26 -1.09
C LEU A 142 13.76 -2.76 -1.17
N LEU A 143 14.65 -3.56 -1.77
CA LEU A 143 14.45 -5.01 -1.88
C LEU A 143 14.68 -5.76 -0.57
N ASN A 144 15.57 -5.25 0.28
CA ASN A 144 15.95 -5.90 1.54
C ASN A 144 15.36 -5.16 2.76
N ALA A 145 14.53 -4.15 2.54
CA ALA A 145 13.94 -3.36 3.61
C ALA A 145 12.87 -4.19 4.32
N HIS A 146 13.20 -4.68 5.50
CA HIS A 146 12.22 -5.25 6.41
C HIS A 146 11.62 -4.12 7.25
N TYR A 147 10.34 -3.86 7.10
CA TYR A 147 9.66 -2.91 7.98
C TYR A 147 9.58 -3.46 9.40
N SER A 148 9.83 -2.59 10.39
CA SER A 148 9.66 -2.99 11.78
C SER A 148 8.19 -3.33 12.07
N ARG A 149 7.94 -4.21 13.06
CA ARG A 149 6.56 -4.52 13.51
C ARG A 149 5.74 -3.26 13.79
N GLY A 150 6.35 -2.22 14.39
CA GLY A 150 5.66 -0.97 14.66
C GLY A 150 5.28 -0.20 13.39
N PHE A 151 6.07 -0.29 12.32
CA PHE A 151 5.72 0.31 11.04
C PHE A 151 4.59 -0.44 10.36
N GLU A 152 4.63 -1.78 10.39
CA GLU A 152 3.54 -2.62 9.88
C GLU A 152 2.23 -2.35 10.63
N GLN A 153 2.27 -2.26 11.96
CA GLN A 153 1.09 -1.93 12.77
C GLN A 153 0.51 -0.56 12.45
N GLN A 154 1.35 0.45 12.19
CA GLN A 154 0.89 1.78 11.77
C GLN A 154 0.25 1.74 10.38
N ALA A 155 0.88 1.05 9.43
CA ALA A 155 0.37 0.90 8.07
C ALA A 155 -0.95 0.10 8.04
N ASP A 156 -1.04 -1.00 8.80
CA ASP A 156 -2.25 -1.80 8.94
C ASP A 156 -3.41 -0.99 9.54
N SER A 157 -3.15 -0.26 10.64
CA SER A 157 -4.17 0.57 11.28
C SER A 157 -4.70 1.66 10.36
N PHE A 158 -3.80 2.26 9.56
CA PHE A 158 -4.20 3.21 8.52
C PHE A 158 -5.06 2.53 7.46
N ALA A 159 -4.64 1.36 6.97
CA ALA A 159 -5.36 0.61 5.94
C ALA A 159 -6.78 0.24 6.40
N PHE A 160 -6.94 -0.28 7.63
CA PHE A 160 -8.27 -0.63 8.16
C PHE A 160 -9.16 0.59 8.24
N ALA A 161 -8.69 1.70 8.80
CA ALA A 161 -9.46 2.94 8.89
C ALA A 161 -9.78 3.52 7.50
N ALA A 162 -8.90 3.39 6.51
CA ALA A 162 -9.14 3.83 5.14
C ALA A 162 -10.22 2.98 4.45
N LEU A 163 -10.14 1.65 4.60
CA LEU A 163 -11.15 0.72 4.08
C LEU A 163 -12.53 1.02 4.68
N GLU A 164 -12.61 1.18 6.00
CA GLU A 164 -13.84 1.50 6.71
C GLU A 164 -14.47 2.81 6.19
N ARG A 165 -13.68 3.88 6.03
CA ARG A 165 -14.15 5.15 5.47
C ARG A 165 -14.67 5.00 4.04
N ALA A 166 -14.06 4.12 3.26
CA ALA A 166 -14.50 3.82 1.91
C ALA A 166 -15.72 2.86 1.84
N GLY A 167 -16.20 2.37 2.99
CA GLY A 167 -17.30 1.40 3.06
C GLY A 167 -16.89 -0.03 2.70
N ILE A 168 -15.60 -0.34 2.73
CA ILE A 168 -15.02 -1.65 2.44
C ILE A 168 -14.67 -2.34 3.77
N SER A 169 -15.11 -3.59 3.94
CA SER A 169 -14.77 -4.35 5.14
C SER A 169 -13.26 -4.67 5.19
N PRO A 170 -12.60 -4.49 6.36
CA PRO A 170 -11.22 -4.94 6.56
C PRO A 170 -10.96 -6.43 6.32
N THR A 171 -12.00 -7.26 6.14
CA THR A 171 -11.85 -8.65 5.64
C THR A 171 -11.13 -8.70 4.29
N ALA A 172 -11.18 -7.63 3.49
CA ALA A 172 -10.44 -7.50 2.25
C ALA A 172 -8.92 -7.64 2.47
N PHE A 173 -8.40 -7.07 3.55
CA PHE A 173 -7.00 -7.23 3.95
C PHE A 173 -6.68 -8.68 4.30
N VAL A 174 -7.55 -9.37 5.05
CA VAL A 174 -7.37 -10.79 5.37
C VAL A 174 -7.31 -11.63 4.10
N ARG A 175 -8.23 -11.38 3.14
CA ARG A 175 -8.23 -12.09 1.85
C ARG A 175 -6.96 -11.85 1.06
N ALA A 176 -6.46 -10.60 1.01
CA ALA A 176 -5.20 -10.27 0.37
C ALA A 176 -4.03 -11.05 0.98
N MET A 177 -3.87 -11.01 2.30
CA MET A 177 -2.79 -11.69 3.01
C MET A 177 -2.82 -13.21 2.78
N ARG A 178 -4.00 -13.84 2.89
CA ARG A 178 -4.16 -15.29 2.67
C ARG A 178 -3.89 -15.69 1.22
N ALA A 179 -4.28 -14.86 0.25
CA ALA A 179 -3.98 -15.12 -1.16
C ALA A 179 -2.47 -15.06 -1.43
N LEU A 180 -1.77 -14.09 -0.85
CA LEU A 180 -0.32 -13.95 -0.98
C LEU A 180 0.43 -15.09 -0.29
N GLU A 181 -0.01 -15.53 0.90
CA GLU A 181 0.52 -16.73 1.57
C GLU A 181 0.38 -17.97 0.68
N LYS A 182 -0.82 -18.18 0.10
CA LYS A 182 -1.10 -19.33 -0.76
C LYS A 182 -0.28 -19.30 -2.05
N ALA A 183 -0.01 -18.12 -2.60
CA ALA A 183 0.81 -17.97 -3.80
C ALA A 183 2.31 -18.26 -3.54
N HIS A 184 2.74 -18.26 -2.27
CA HIS A 184 4.15 -18.46 -1.89
C HIS A 184 4.67 -19.89 -2.10
N PRO A 185 3.93 -21.00 -1.79
CA PRO A 185 4.51 -22.34 -1.83
C PRO A 185 4.69 -22.93 -3.24
N GLU A 186 3.98 -22.41 -4.26
CA GLU A 186 4.03 -22.98 -5.62
C GLU A 186 5.21 -22.48 -6.47
N LEU A 187 5.96 -21.50 -5.98
CA LEU A 187 7.01 -20.84 -6.72
C LEU A 187 8.33 -20.99 -5.97
N HIS A 188 9.00 -22.11 -6.18
CA HIS A 188 10.34 -22.42 -5.69
C HIS A 188 11.45 -21.45 -6.15
N ASP A 189 11.06 -20.31 -6.74
CA ASP A 189 11.97 -19.28 -7.18
C ASP A 189 11.90 -18.08 -6.22
N ASP A 190 13.05 -17.67 -5.68
CA ASP A 190 13.23 -16.60 -4.66
C ASP A 190 12.55 -15.27 -4.96
N ALA A 191 12.06 -15.06 -6.19
CA ALA A 191 11.47 -13.82 -6.65
C ALA A 191 9.94 -13.78 -6.53
N SER A 192 9.26 -14.88 -6.20
CA SER A 192 7.84 -15.03 -6.52
C SER A 192 6.89 -14.21 -5.64
N VAL A 193 7.16 -14.01 -4.35
CA VAL A 193 6.37 -13.11 -3.48
C VAL A 193 7.31 -12.34 -2.54
N ARG A 194 8.04 -11.39 -3.09
CA ARG A 194 8.92 -10.52 -2.30
C ARG A 194 8.16 -9.60 -1.36
N TYR A 195 6.88 -9.35 -1.62
CA TYR A 195 6.04 -8.58 -0.72
C TYR A 195 6.04 -9.14 0.70
N LEU A 196 5.92 -10.46 0.85
CA LEU A 196 5.90 -11.10 2.17
C LEU A 196 7.25 -11.06 2.89
N SER A 197 8.37 -10.93 2.16
CA SER A 197 9.68 -10.76 2.79
C SER A 197 9.87 -9.36 3.38
N THR A 198 9.25 -8.34 2.79
CA THR A 198 9.27 -6.96 3.30
C THR A 198 8.13 -6.66 4.28
N HIS A 199 6.98 -7.33 4.11
CA HIS A 199 5.75 -7.21 4.91
C HIS A 199 5.28 -8.59 5.38
N PRO A 200 5.93 -9.19 6.39
CA PRO A 200 5.59 -10.54 6.84
C PRO A 200 4.13 -10.67 7.26
N VAL A 201 3.45 -11.70 6.76
CA VAL A 201 2.15 -12.09 7.31
C VAL A 201 2.39 -12.72 8.66
N THR A 202 1.77 -12.18 9.68
CA THR A 202 1.76 -12.74 11.04
C THR A 202 0.33 -12.98 11.48
N GLU A 203 0.13 -13.99 12.32
CA GLU A 203 -1.20 -14.24 12.89
C GLU A 203 -1.73 -13.00 13.64
N GLU A 204 -0.85 -12.25 14.31
CA GLU A 204 -1.21 -10.99 14.97
C GLU A 204 -1.86 -10.00 13.98
N ARG A 205 -1.30 -9.82 12.78
CA ARG A 205 -1.85 -8.92 11.74
C ARG A 205 -3.21 -9.40 11.25
N ILE A 206 -3.37 -10.71 11.06
CA ILE A 206 -4.65 -11.33 10.66
C ILE A 206 -5.70 -11.12 11.75
N VAL A 207 -5.39 -11.40 13.01
CA VAL A 207 -6.31 -11.22 14.15
C VAL A 207 -6.75 -9.75 14.28
N ARG A 208 -5.82 -8.80 14.12
CA ARG A 208 -6.15 -7.37 14.15
C ARG A 208 -7.09 -6.96 13.00
N ALA A 209 -6.85 -7.46 11.79
CA ALA A 209 -7.72 -7.21 10.64
C ALA A 209 -9.12 -7.80 10.84
N GLN A 210 -9.22 -9.01 11.42
CA GLN A 210 -10.49 -9.64 11.76
C GLN A 210 -11.25 -8.87 12.85
N ALA A 211 -10.56 -8.36 13.87
CA ALA A 211 -11.16 -7.53 14.89
C ALA A 211 -11.72 -6.21 14.32
N ALA A 212 -10.96 -5.55 13.43
CA ALA A 212 -11.43 -4.36 12.71
C ALA A 212 -12.65 -4.69 11.84
N ALA A 213 -12.64 -5.81 11.12
CA ALA A 213 -13.78 -6.24 10.30
C ALA A 213 -15.05 -6.49 11.15
N GLN A 214 -14.92 -7.11 12.30
CA GLN A 214 -16.04 -7.31 13.23
C GLN A 214 -16.60 -5.99 13.75
N GLN A 215 -15.72 -5.03 14.04
CA GLN A 215 -16.14 -3.69 14.46
C GLN A 215 -16.90 -2.97 13.35
N PHE A 216 -16.39 -3.01 12.12
CA PHE A 216 -17.03 -2.45 10.93
C PHE A 216 -18.45 -3.02 10.73
N GLU A 217 -18.63 -4.35 10.82
CA GLU A 217 -19.94 -4.96 10.65
C GLU A 217 -20.92 -4.56 11.78
N ARG A 218 -20.46 -4.48 13.04
CA ARG A 218 -21.29 -3.99 14.15
C ARG A 218 -21.77 -2.57 13.92
N GLN A 219 -20.90 -1.67 13.47
CA GLN A 219 -21.25 -0.28 13.18
C GLN A 219 -22.24 -0.17 12.01
N ARG A 220 -22.04 -0.98 10.97
CA ARG A 220 -22.94 -1.04 9.80
C ARG A 220 -24.34 -1.51 10.16
N LEU A 221 -24.45 -2.49 11.04
CA LEU A 221 -25.74 -3.00 11.53
C LEU A 221 -26.44 -1.96 12.43
N ALA A 222 -25.71 -1.33 13.33
CA ALA A 222 -26.25 -0.27 14.19
C ALA A 222 -26.79 0.92 13.37
N GLY A 223 -26.04 1.36 12.33
CA GLY A 223 -26.48 2.43 11.44
C GLY A 223 -27.74 2.09 10.63
N LYS A 224 -27.92 0.83 10.24
CA LYS A 224 -29.15 0.37 9.56
C LYS A 224 -30.37 0.42 10.50
N ASN A 225 -30.22 0.00 11.76
CA ASN A 225 -31.31 -0.01 12.73
C ASN A 225 -31.79 1.41 13.05
N THR A 226 -30.89 2.38 13.20
CA THR A 226 -31.26 3.79 13.43
C THR A 226 -31.98 4.39 12.23
N SER A 227 -31.58 4.06 11.00
CA SER A 227 -32.25 4.52 9.80
C SER A 227 -33.64 3.91 9.58
N SER A 228 -33.87 2.68 10.04
CA SER A 228 -35.20 2.02 10.01
C SER A 228 -36.16 2.69 10.99
N LEU A 229 -35.74 2.90 12.22
CA LEU A 229 -36.55 3.54 13.27
C LEU A 229 -36.95 4.99 12.90
N ALA A 230 -36.05 5.72 12.22
CA ALA A 230 -36.35 7.07 11.76
C ALA A 230 -37.40 7.13 10.63
N ARG A 231 -37.51 6.05 9.82
CA ARG A 231 -38.53 5.97 8.75
C ARG A 231 -39.91 5.62 9.30
N ASP A 232 -39.99 4.76 10.32
CA ASP A 232 -41.25 4.33 10.92
C ASP A 232 -41.91 5.44 11.76
N SER A 233 -41.12 6.42 12.25
CA SER A 233 -41.63 7.58 12.99
C SER A 233 -42.29 8.67 12.10
N HIS A 234 -42.26 8.54 10.77
CA HIS A 234 -42.82 9.51 9.81
C HIS A 234 -44.08 9.01 9.11
N LEU A 235 -44.73 7.97 9.59
CA LEU A 235 -46.05 7.61 9.08
C LEU A 235 -47.09 8.59 9.63
N PRO A 236 -47.85 9.34 8.79
CA PRO A 236 -48.92 10.23 9.25
C PRO A 236 -50.04 9.37 9.84
N HIS A 237 -50.38 9.63 11.09
CA HIS A 237 -51.63 9.13 11.65
C HIS A 237 -52.77 9.62 10.76
N GLN A 238 -53.33 8.72 9.97
CA GLN A 238 -54.62 8.98 9.30
C GLN A 238 -55.72 8.84 10.36
N ASN A 239 -56.30 9.98 10.69
CA ASN A 239 -57.61 10.08 11.32
C ASN A 239 -58.69 10.11 10.24
#